data_69896352eec319512a962632e5860e15
#
_entry.id   69896352eec319512a962632e5860e15
#
_cell.length_a   1.000
_cell.length_b   1.000
_cell.length_c   1.000
_cell.angle_alpha   90.00
_cell.angle_beta   90.00
_cell.angle_gamma   90.00
#
_symmetry.space_group_name_H-M   'P 1'
#
loop_
_entity.id
_entity.type
_entity.pdbx_description
1 polymer ?
#
loop_
_entity_poly.entity_id
_entity_poly.type
_entity_poly.pdbx_seq_one_letter_code
_entity_poly.pdbx_strand_id
1 'polypeptide(L)' 'MRVTEKEKEFYNILKEFIKENKYTPTIRELGKLLGFSSSATTHYYLEQLEKKGLIKRINNRNIKIIGGSIWE' A
#
# COMPACT_ATOMS: atom_id res chain seq x y z
N MET A 1 -13.92 0.68 9.72
CA MET A 1 -13.98 -0.16 8.52
C MET A 1 -13.05 -1.35 8.66
N ARG A 2 -13.48 -2.49 8.14
CA ARG A 2 -12.65 -3.69 8.22
C ARG A 2 -11.62 -3.72 7.12
N VAL A 3 -10.44 -4.22 7.46
CA VAL A 3 -9.36 -4.41 6.50
C VAL A 3 -9.35 -5.86 6.08
N THR A 4 -9.40 -6.12 4.79
CA THR A 4 -9.41 -7.50 4.27
C THR A 4 -8.01 -8.10 4.35
N GLU A 5 -7.92 -9.42 4.22
CA GLU A 5 -6.63 -10.12 4.22
C GLU A 5 -5.75 -9.64 3.08
N LYS A 6 -6.33 -9.41 1.90
CA LYS A 6 -5.59 -8.90 0.76
C LYS A 6 -5.07 -7.49 1.01
N GLU A 7 -5.86 -6.67 1.66
CA GLU A 7 -5.43 -5.31 2.00
C GLU A 7 -4.31 -5.31 3.03
N LYS A 8 -4.38 -6.22 4.00
CA LYS A 8 -3.30 -6.36 4.98
C LYS A 8 -2.01 -6.79 4.31
N GLU A 9 -2.09 -7.75 3.42
CA GLU A 9 -0.95 -8.23 2.65
C GLU A 9 -0.33 -7.12 1.83
N PHE A 10 -1.16 -6.36 1.13
CA PHE A 10 -0.72 -5.21 0.36
C PHE A 10 -0.02 -4.18 1.24
N TYR A 11 -0.64 -3.85 2.37
CA TYR A 11 -0.10 -2.89 3.32
C TYR A 11 1.26 -3.35 3.86
N ASN A 12 1.37 -4.61 4.24
CA ASN A 12 2.62 -5.14 4.79
C ASN A 12 3.74 -5.12 3.76
N ILE A 13 3.45 -5.48 2.52
CA ILE A 13 4.44 -5.46 1.45
C ILE A 13 4.91 -4.03 1.19
N LEU A 14 3.99 -3.10 1.12
CA LEU A 14 4.30 -1.69 0.93
C LEU A 14 5.16 -1.15 2.06
N LYS A 15 4.77 -1.45 3.29
CA LYS A 15 5.49 -1.02 4.50
C LYS A 15 6.91 -1.55 4.51
N GLU A 16 7.07 -2.84 4.23
CA GLU A 16 8.39 -3.48 4.19
C GLU A 16 9.28 -2.88 3.11
N PHE A 17 8.71 -2.63 1.93
CA PHE A 17 9.47 -2.03 0.83
C PHE A 17 10.01 -0.66 1.24
N ILE A 18 9.16 0.18 1.79
CA ILE A 18 9.56 1.53 2.20
C ILE A 18 10.61 1.46 3.30
N LYS A 19 10.44 0.54 4.24
CA LYS A 19 11.38 0.36 5.35
C LYS A 19 12.76 -0.04 4.85
N GLU A 20 12.82 -0.98 3.90
CA GLU A 20 14.09 -1.50 3.40
C GLU A 20 14.78 -0.58 2.41
N ASN A 21 14.00 0.05 1.54
CA ASN A 21 14.55 0.83 0.43
C ASN A 21 14.58 2.33 0.69
N LYS A 22 13.88 2.80 1.71
CA LYS A 22 13.84 4.21 2.09
C LYS A 22 13.19 5.12 1.06
N TYR A 23 12.40 4.55 0.14
CA TYR A 23 11.62 5.31 -0.82
C TYR A 23 10.34 4.56 -1.17
N THR A 24 9.35 5.28 -1.67
CA THR A 24 8.07 4.69 -2.06
C THR A 24 8.19 3.97 -3.40
N PRO A 25 7.71 2.73 -3.52
CA PRO A 25 7.75 2.03 -4.80
C PRO A 25 6.83 2.68 -5.82
N THR A 26 7.15 2.54 -7.09
CA THR A 26 6.26 2.99 -8.15
C THR A 26 5.08 2.02 -8.23
N ILE A 27 4.01 2.46 -8.90
CA ILE A 27 2.84 1.59 -9.11
C ILE A 27 3.25 0.30 -9.81
N ARG A 28 4.15 0.40 -10.79
CA ARG A 28 4.64 -0.77 -11.51
C ARG A 28 5.41 -1.72 -10.59
N GLU A 29 6.32 -1.18 -9.78
CA GLU A 29 7.10 -1.99 -8.85
C GLU A 29 6.19 -2.68 -7.84
N LEU A 30 5.25 -1.95 -7.31
CA LEU A 30 4.31 -2.48 -6.32
C LEU A 30 3.45 -3.58 -6.92
N GLY A 31 2.97 -3.38 -8.14
CA GLY A 31 2.21 -4.40 -8.85
C GLY A 31 3.01 -5.68 -9.05
N LYS A 32 4.28 -5.56 -9.40
CA LYS A 32 5.17 -6.71 -9.56
C LYS A 32 5.37 -7.47 -8.26
N LEU A 33 5.58 -6.74 -7.17
CA LEU A 33 5.76 -7.35 -5.85
C LEU A 33 4.52 -8.14 -5.42
N LEU A 34 3.35 -7.69 -5.82
CA LEU A 34 2.09 -8.29 -5.42
C LEU A 34 1.57 -9.30 -6.45
N GLY A 35 2.23 -9.40 -7.59
CA GLY A 35 1.80 -10.31 -8.63
C GLY A 35 0.58 -9.83 -9.42
N PHE A 36 0.33 -8.53 -9.41
CA PHE A 36 -0.79 -7.97 -10.16
C PHE A 36 -0.37 -7.71 -11.61
N SER A 37 -1.25 -8.07 -12.53
CA SER A 37 -1.02 -7.83 -13.96
C SER A 37 -1.55 -6.47 -14.41
N SER A 38 -2.33 -5.81 -13.57
CA SER A 38 -2.97 -4.54 -13.91
C SER A 38 -2.63 -3.46 -12.89
N SER A 39 -2.24 -2.29 -13.39
CA SER A 39 -2.00 -1.14 -12.52
C SER A 39 -3.28 -0.63 -11.87
N ALA A 40 -4.43 -0.86 -12.51
CA ALA A 40 -5.71 -0.48 -11.96
C ALA A 40 -5.98 -1.18 -10.62
N THR A 41 -5.59 -2.44 -10.51
CA THR A 41 -5.73 -3.20 -9.27
C THR A 41 -4.87 -2.59 -8.16
N THR A 42 -3.63 -2.23 -8.50
CA THR A 42 -2.73 -1.60 -7.54
C THR A 42 -3.31 -0.28 -7.05
N HIS A 43 -3.81 0.55 -7.97
CA HIS A 43 -4.45 1.81 -7.61
C HIS A 43 -5.67 1.61 -6.71
N TYR A 44 -6.46 0.60 -7.01
CA TYR A 44 -7.64 0.29 -6.22
C TYR A 44 -7.27 0.01 -4.76
N TYR A 45 -6.27 -0.84 -4.54
CA TYR A 45 -5.85 -1.17 -3.18
C TYR A 45 -5.26 0.02 -2.44
N LEU A 46 -4.46 0.84 -3.14
CA LEU A 46 -3.92 2.05 -2.53
C LEU A 46 -5.05 2.98 -2.08
N GLU A 47 -6.06 3.13 -2.92
CA GLU A 47 -7.20 3.97 -2.61
C GLU A 47 -7.97 3.44 -1.39
N GLN A 48 -8.16 2.11 -1.32
CA GLN A 48 -8.84 1.49 -0.19
C GLN A 48 -8.07 1.68 1.11
N LEU A 49 -6.75 1.50 1.07
CA LEU A 49 -5.92 1.70 2.26
C LEU A 49 -5.96 3.16 2.72
N GLU A 50 -5.97 4.08 1.79
CA GLU A 50 -6.04 5.50 2.12
C GLU A 50 -7.38 5.84 2.77
N LYS A 51 -8.48 5.32 2.22
CA LYS A 51 -9.82 5.53 2.77
C LYS A 51 -9.95 4.98 4.18
N LYS A 52 -9.24 3.90 4.47
CA LYS A 52 -9.29 3.24 5.77
C LYS A 52 -8.27 3.81 6.77
N GLY A 53 -7.52 4.82 6.34
CA GLY A 53 -6.61 5.53 7.23
C GLY A 53 -5.29 4.81 7.49
N LEU A 54 -4.94 3.82 6.69
CA LEU A 54 -3.70 3.07 6.87
C LEU A 54 -2.51 3.74 6.20
N ILE A 55 -2.76 4.48 5.13
CA ILE A 55 -1.73 5.23 4.43
C ILE A 55 -2.28 6.61 4.07
N LYS A 56 -1.36 7.50 3.74
CA LYS A 56 -1.71 8.81 3.20
C LYS A 56 -0.83 9.07 1.99
N ARG A 57 -1.45 9.37 0.86
CA ARG A 57 -0.70 9.74 -0.33
C ARG A 57 -0.42 11.23 -0.29
N ILE A 58 0.85 11.58 -0.22
CA ILE A 58 1.26 12.97 -0.14
C ILE A 58 1.27 13.59 -1.52
N ASN A 59 1.75 12.81 -2.49
CA ASN A 59 1.71 13.20 -3.91
C ASN A 59 1.79 11.92 -4.74
N ASN A 60 1.99 12.05 -6.05
CA ASN A 60 2.00 10.88 -6.94
C ASN A 60 3.14 9.91 -6.68
N ARG A 61 4.15 10.33 -5.90
CA ARG A 61 5.35 9.53 -5.69
C ARG A 61 5.61 9.15 -4.24
N ASN A 62 4.94 9.80 -3.29
CA ASN A 62 5.21 9.58 -1.89
C ASN A 62 3.97 9.12 -1.14
N ILE A 63 4.18 8.05 -0.37
CA ILE A 63 3.12 7.47 0.46
C ILE A 63 3.65 7.41 1.89
N LYS A 64 2.85 7.88 2.82
CA LYS A 64 3.17 7.82 4.24
C LYS A 64 2.40 6.67 4.88
N ILE A 65 3.11 5.83 5.61
CA ILE A 65 2.49 4.75 6.38
C ILE A 65 1.99 5.34 7.68
N ILE A 66 0.70 5.16 7.97
CA ILE A 66 0.08 5.77 9.14
C ILE A 66 -0.17 4.75 10.23
N GLY A 67 -1.01 3.77 9.98
CA GLY A 67 -1.41 2.83 11.02
C GLY A 67 -0.64 1.54 10.95
N GLY A 68 -0.11 1.05 12.06
CA GLY A 68 0.62 -0.19 12.10
C GLY A 68 -0.17 -1.36 12.64
N SER A 69 -1.05 -1.10 13.58
CA SER A 69 -1.77 -2.15 14.29
C SER A 69 -3.27 -1.86 14.39
N ILE A 70 -3.78 -1.16 13.42
CA ILE A 70 -5.17 -0.70 13.43
C ILE A 70 -6.17 -1.87 13.35
N TRP A 71 -5.74 -3.03 12.85
CA TRP A 71 -6.58 -4.22 12.76
C TRP A 71 -6.35 -5.21 13.89
N GLU A 72 -5.52 -4.89 14.81
CA GLU A 72 -5.30 -5.72 16.02
C GLU A 72 -6.36 -5.41 17.11
#